data_3735986e373734e2a3dcaeb590bb3189
#
_entry.id   3735986e373734e2a3dcaeb590bb3189
#
_cell.length_a   1.000
_cell.length_b   1.000
_cell.length_c   1.000
_cell.angle_alpha   90.00
_cell.angle_beta   90.00
_cell.angle_gamma   90.00
#
_symmetry.space_group_name_H-M   'P 1'
#
loop_
_entity.id
_entity.type
_entity.pdbx_description
1 polymer ?
#
loop_
_entity_poly.entity_id
_entity_poly.type
_entity_poly.pdbx_seq_one_letter_code
_entity_poly.pdbx_strand_id
1 'polypeptide(L)'
;MKDNIIFSKIWEDIFAIQLKAVCSSSVATITTEIYVDDDLIDELIFQIKQFLDGNIEEGLWANGEKGDGSTACLSLRFFNKDKLGHINIEVYAELDDGGKHSEHNCCFFVETEYGL
;
A
#
# COMPACT_ATOMS: atom_id res chain seq x y z
N MET A 1 15.90 5.93 -10.58
CA MET A 1 14.43 5.77 -10.53
C MET A 1 13.90 6.34 -9.23
N LYS A 2 12.86 7.12 -9.31
CA LYS A 2 12.24 7.70 -8.11
C LYS A 2 11.30 6.68 -7.47
N ASP A 3 11.38 6.55 -6.15
CA ASP A 3 10.47 5.70 -5.39
C ASP A 3 9.05 6.25 -5.46
N ASN A 4 8.07 5.39 -5.71
CA ASN A 4 6.67 5.80 -5.71
C ASN A 4 5.71 4.64 -5.51
N ILE A 5 4.45 4.99 -5.22
CA ILE A 5 3.33 4.06 -5.19
C ILE A 5 2.23 4.71 -6.00
N ILE A 6 1.75 4.02 -7.03
CA ILE A 6 0.71 4.52 -7.93
C ILE A 6 -0.47 3.57 -7.93
N PHE A 7 -1.65 4.10 -7.64
CA PHE A 7 -2.91 3.37 -7.76
C PHE A 7 -3.67 3.84 -9.00
N SER A 8 -4.17 2.90 -9.78
CA SER A 8 -4.99 3.19 -10.96
C SER A 8 -6.26 2.35 -10.88
N LYS A 9 -7.42 3.00 -11.04
CA LYS A 9 -8.68 2.27 -11.07
C LYS A 9 -8.83 1.59 -12.42
N ILE A 10 -9.01 0.27 -12.43
CA ILE A 10 -9.16 -0.52 -13.65
C ILE A 10 -10.57 -1.07 -13.83
N TRP A 11 -11.36 -1.11 -12.75
CA TRP A 11 -12.72 -1.61 -12.81
C TRP A 11 -13.50 -1.20 -11.58
N GLU A 12 -14.81 -1.09 -11.71
CA GLU A 12 -15.68 -0.68 -10.61
C GLU A 12 -17.10 -1.18 -10.83
N ASP A 13 -17.76 -1.63 -9.75
CA ASP A 13 -19.20 -1.84 -9.72
C ASP A 13 -19.77 -1.31 -8.40
N ILE A 14 -21.02 -1.65 -8.07
CA ILE A 14 -21.68 -1.12 -6.86
C ILE A 14 -21.13 -1.74 -5.56
N PHE A 15 -20.33 -2.81 -5.65
CA PHE A 15 -19.83 -3.53 -4.48
C PHE A 15 -18.34 -3.32 -4.25
N ALA A 16 -17.56 -3.12 -5.30
CA ALA A 16 -16.11 -3.09 -5.19
C ALA A 16 -15.45 -2.27 -6.29
N ILE A 17 -14.24 -1.83 -6.00
CA ILE A 17 -13.36 -1.15 -6.93
C ILE A 17 -12.10 -2.01 -7.08
N GLN A 18 -11.70 -2.30 -8.30
CA GLN A 18 -10.43 -2.97 -8.55
C GLN A 18 -9.38 -1.93 -8.90
N LEU A 19 -8.29 -1.93 -8.13
CA LEU A 19 -7.15 -1.04 -8.33
C LEU A 19 -5.94 -1.84 -8.76
N LYS A 20 -5.19 -1.26 -9.68
CA LYS A 20 -3.84 -1.70 -10.01
C LYS A 20 -2.88 -0.87 -9.16
N ALA A 21 -2.08 -1.52 -8.34
CA ALA A 21 -1.07 -0.87 -7.52
C ALA A 21 0.31 -1.16 -8.09
N VAL A 22 1.07 -0.12 -8.37
CA VAL A 22 2.47 -0.23 -8.80
C VAL A 22 3.32 0.42 -7.72
N CYS A 23 4.14 -0.38 -7.05
CA CYS A 23 5.02 0.09 -5.99
C CYS A 23 6.46 -0.06 -6.45
N SER A 24 7.21 1.04 -6.47
CA SER A 24 8.56 1.09 -7.00
C SER A 24 9.54 1.67 -6.01
N SER A 25 10.69 1.01 -5.87
CA SER A 25 11.85 1.52 -5.15
C SER A 25 13.09 1.29 -5.98
N SER A 26 14.25 1.72 -5.48
CA SER A 26 15.53 1.46 -6.16
C SER A 26 15.88 -0.02 -6.25
N VAL A 27 15.25 -0.87 -5.42
CA VAL A 27 15.58 -2.30 -5.36
C VAL A 27 14.52 -3.19 -5.98
N ALA A 28 13.28 -2.73 -6.09
CA ALA A 28 12.19 -3.57 -6.57
C ALA A 28 11.04 -2.74 -7.14
N THR A 29 10.37 -3.30 -8.12
CA THR A 29 9.09 -2.77 -8.61
C THR A 29 8.13 -3.94 -8.69
N ILE A 30 6.96 -3.79 -8.09
CA ILE A 30 5.90 -4.80 -8.17
C ILE A 30 4.62 -4.17 -8.67
N THR A 31 3.83 -4.99 -9.34
CA THR A 31 2.48 -4.64 -9.78
C THR A 31 1.53 -5.68 -9.24
N THR A 32 0.49 -5.25 -8.57
CA THR A 32 -0.55 -6.15 -8.08
C THR A 32 -1.92 -5.51 -8.26
N GLU A 33 -2.96 -6.34 -8.34
CA GLU A 33 -4.33 -5.88 -8.43
C GLU A 33 -5.04 -6.21 -7.13
N ILE A 34 -5.72 -5.23 -6.57
CA ILE A 34 -6.40 -5.37 -5.28
C ILE A 34 -7.86 -4.94 -5.40
N TYR A 35 -8.70 -5.46 -4.53
CA TYR A 35 -10.10 -5.06 -4.42
C TYR A 35 -10.27 -4.22 -3.16
N VAL A 36 -10.93 -3.08 -3.32
CA VAL A 36 -11.22 -2.15 -2.23
C VAL A 36 -12.66 -1.66 -2.37
N ASP A 37 -13.17 -1.00 -1.33
CA ASP A 37 -14.41 -0.26 -1.37
C ASP A 37 -14.12 1.20 -0.98
N ASP A 38 -15.15 2.05 -1.00
CA ASP A 38 -14.99 3.46 -0.67
C ASP A 38 -14.51 3.66 0.77
N ASP A 39 -14.99 2.83 1.70
CA ASP A 39 -14.60 2.93 3.10
C ASP A 39 -13.12 2.63 3.29
N LEU A 40 -12.58 1.66 2.57
CA LEU A 40 -11.18 1.28 2.66
C LEU A 40 -10.29 2.38 2.07
N ILE A 41 -10.71 3.01 0.98
CA ILE A 41 -10.01 4.16 0.40
C ILE A 41 -10.01 5.34 1.38
N ASP A 42 -11.17 5.64 1.98
CA ASP A 42 -11.30 6.70 2.96
C ASP A 42 -10.41 6.47 4.18
N GLU A 43 -10.29 5.21 4.60
CA GLU A 43 -9.40 4.83 5.70
C GLU A 43 -7.94 5.11 5.37
N LEU A 44 -7.49 4.81 4.15
CA LEU A 44 -6.13 5.12 3.73
C LEU A 44 -5.87 6.63 3.77
N ILE A 45 -6.80 7.42 3.23
CA ILE A 45 -6.69 8.88 3.23
C ILE A 45 -6.65 9.41 4.67
N PHE A 46 -7.48 8.88 5.54
CA PHE A 46 -7.53 9.26 6.95
C PHE A 46 -6.19 8.98 7.64
N GLN A 47 -5.63 7.79 7.45
CA GLN A 47 -4.36 7.40 8.04
C GLN A 47 -3.21 8.31 7.57
N ILE A 48 -3.18 8.62 6.28
CA ILE A 48 -2.16 9.52 5.71
C ILE A 48 -2.28 10.90 6.34
N LYS A 49 -3.49 11.45 6.43
CA LYS A 49 -3.71 12.78 7.02
C LYS A 49 -3.32 12.83 8.49
N GLN A 50 -3.70 11.83 9.28
CA GLN A 50 -3.35 11.76 10.69
C GLN A 50 -1.84 11.68 10.89
N PHE A 51 -1.16 10.92 10.05
CA PHE A 51 0.29 10.81 10.11
C PHE A 51 0.98 12.13 9.75
N LEU A 52 0.56 12.78 8.66
CA LEU A 52 1.14 14.05 8.22
C LEU A 52 0.88 15.19 9.21
N ASP A 53 -0.24 15.15 9.92
CA ASP A 53 -0.58 16.14 10.95
C ASP A 53 0.12 15.87 12.28
N GLY A 54 0.86 14.77 12.40
CA GLY A 54 1.59 14.43 13.61
C GLY A 54 0.74 13.81 14.71
N ASN A 55 -0.50 13.42 14.40
CA ASN A 55 -1.40 12.82 15.38
C ASN A 55 -1.10 11.35 15.68
N ILE A 56 -0.42 10.67 14.75
CA ILE A 56 0.03 9.29 14.91
C ILE A 56 1.48 9.19 14.47
N GLU A 57 2.24 8.30 15.11
CA GLU A 57 3.66 8.10 14.79
C GLU A 57 3.84 7.10 13.65
N GLU A 58 2.84 6.26 13.43
CA GLU A 58 2.87 5.20 12.44
C GLU A 58 1.48 5.03 11.85
N GLY A 59 1.38 4.99 10.53
CA GLY A 59 0.14 4.70 9.83
C GLY A 59 0.15 3.28 9.29
N LEU A 60 -1.02 2.62 9.34
CA LEU A 60 -1.20 1.24 8.86
C LEU A 60 -2.43 1.18 7.98
N TRP A 61 -2.31 0.46 6.87
CA TRP A 61 -3.44 0.21 5.98
C TRP A 61 -3.24 -1.10 5.23
N ALA A 62 -4.32 -1.82 4.99
CA ALA A 62 -4.30 -3.03 4.19
C ALA A 62 -5.66 -3.30 3.58
N ASN A 63 -5.69 -3.93 2.40
CA ASN A 63 -6.92 -4.33 1.75
C ASN A 63 -7.38 -5.74 2.13
N GLY A 64 -6.71 -6.38 3.06
CA GLY A 64 -7.03 -7.74 3.50
C GLY A 64 -6.08 -8.18 4.58
N GLU A 65 -6.05 -9.47 4.85
CA GLU A 65 -5.17 -10.03 5.86
C GLU A 65 -4.01 -10.77 5.21
N LYS A 66 -2.82 -10.54 5.75
CA LYS A 66 -1.60 -11.21 5.34
C LYS A 66 -1.73 -12.70 5.56
N GLY A 67 -1.50 -13.47 4.50
CA GLY A 67 -1.56 -14.93 4.56
C GLY A 67 -2.94 -15.55 4.48
N ASP A 68 -3.99 -14.76 4.25
CA ASP A 68 -5.36 -15.22 4.11
C ASP A 68 -5.53 -16.21 2.95
N GLY A 69 -4.87 -15.93 1.81
CA GLY A 69 -4.93 -16.83 0.65
C GLY A 69 -6.17 -16.70 -0.22
N SER A 70 -7.20 -15.97 0.22
CA SER A 70 -8.43 -15.79 -0.55
C SER A 70 -8.31 -14.68 -1.59
N THR A 71 -7.63 -13.60 -1.24
CA THR A 71 -7.36 -12.48 -2.15
C THR A 71 -5.94 -11.97 -1.90
N ALA A 72 -5.35 -11.41 -2.93
CA ALA A 72 -4.03 -10.80 -2.79
C ALA A 72 -4.10 -9.62 -1.81
N CYS A 73 -3.18 -9.57 -0.86
CA CYS A 73 -3.11 -8.53 0.15
C CYS A 73 -2.04 -7.51 -0.23
N LEU A 74 -2.38 -6.23 -0.08
CA LEU A 74 -1.41 -5.15 -0.10
C LEU A 74 -1.48 -4.44 1.24
N SER A 75 -0.36 -4.35 1.94
CA SER A 75 -0.27 -3.69 3.23
C SER A 75 0.76 -2.57 3.15
N LEU A 76 0.40 -1.42 3.68
CA LEU A 76 1.27 -0.25 3.75
C LEU A 76 1.42 0.16 5.21
N ARG A 77 2.67 0.32 5.64
CA ARG A 77 2.99 0.88 6.95
C ARG A 77 3.93 2.04 6.73
N PHE A 78 3.54 3.24 7.13
CA PHE A 78 4.35 4.43 6.93
C PHE A 78 4.75 5.04 8.27
N PHE A 79 6.00 5.47 8.36
CA PHE A 79 6.62 6.01 9.56
C PHE A 79 7.77 6.94 9.20
N ASN A 80 8.18 7.76 10.15
CA ASN A 80 9.32 8.65 9.95
C ASN A 80 10.63 7.87 9.97
N LYS A 81 11.44 8.03 8.93
CA LYS A 81 12.76 7.44 8.85
C LYS A 81 13.75 8.21 9.74
N ASP A 82 13.58 9.53 9.82
CA ASP A 82 14.43 10.41 10.59
C ASP A 82 13.64 11.66 11.02
N LYS A 83 14.32 12.65 11.58
CA LYS A 83 13.70 13.90 12.02
C LYS A 83 13.74 14.99 10.94
N LEU A 84 14.19 14.66 9.74
CA LEU A 84 14.39 15.62 8.65
C LEU A 84 13.26 15.62 7.63
N GLY A 85 12.14 14.95 7.93
CA GLY A 85 10.99 14.89 7.02
C GLY A 85 11.01 13.73 6.06
N HIS A 86 11.94 12.79 6.20
CA HIS A 86 11.96 11.59 5.37
C HIS A 86 11.01 10.54 5.92
N ILE A 87 10.24 9.92 5.04
CA ILE A 87 9.23 8.92 5.39
C ILE A 87 9.56 7.62 4.70
N ASN A 88 9.50 6.51 5.46
CA ASN A 88 9.55 5.17 4.90
C ASN A 88 8.15 4.60 4.84
N ILE A 89 7.85 3.93 3.74
CA ILE A 89 6.62 3.16 3.59
C ILE A 89 7.03 1.71 3.39
N GLU A 90 6.71 0.87 4.36
CA GLU A 90 6.91 -0.57 4.22
C GLU A 90 5.77 -1.12 3.39
N VAL A 91 6.13 -1.69 2.24
CA VAL A 91 5.18 -2.31 1.32
C VAL A 91 5.29 -3.81 1.48
N TYR A 92 4.19 -4.45 1.88
CA TYR A 92 4.04 -5.90 1.80
C TYR A 92 2.98 -6.19 0.75
N ALA A 93 3.31 -7.00 -0.24
CA ALA A 93 2.38 -7.31 -1.32
C ALA A 93 2.39 -8.80 -1.61
N GLU A 94 1.20 -9.37 -1.70
CA GLU A 94 0.99 -10.72 -2.18
C GLU A 94 0.60 -10.64 -3.65
N LEU A 95 1.21 -11.48 -4.47
CA LEU A 95 0.93 -11.48 -5.91
C LEU A 95 -0.27 -12.38 -6.18
N ASP A 96 -1.08 -12.00 -7.16
CA ASP A 96 -2.21 -12.83 -7.58
C ASP A 96 -1.67 -13.99 -8.43
N ASP A 97 -1.59 -15.15 -7.81
CA ASP A 97 -1.00 -16.36 -8.39
C ASP A 97 -2.02 -17.47 -8.62
N GLY A 98 -3.32 -17.11 -8.59
CA GLY A 98 -4.39 -18.08 -8.83
C GLY A 98 -4.86 -18.81 -7.58
N GLY A 99 -4.48 -18.37 -6.38
CA GLY A 99 -5.00 -18.94 -5.14
C GLY A 99 -3.96 -19.26 -4.07
N LYS A 100 -2.70 -18.98 -4.33
CA LYS A 100 -1.61 -19.23 -3.37
C LYS A 100 -0.89 -17.93 -3.00
N HIS A 101 -1.67 -16.87 -2.77
CA HIS A 101 -1.13 -15.52 -2.56
C HIS A 101 -0.10 -15.44 -1.43
N SER A 102 -0.24 -16.29 -0.40
CA SER A 102 0.70 -16.29 0.73
C SER A 102 2.07 -16.86 0.38
N GLU A 103 2.20 -17.57 -0.74
CA GLU A 103 3.46 -18.16 -1.18
C GLU A 103 4.26 -17.24 -2.08
N HIS A 104 3.59 -16.30 -2.75
CA HIS A 104 4.23 -15.37 -3.69
C HIS A 104 4.04 -13.95 -3.18
N ASN A 105 4.98 -13.51 -2.35
CA ASN A 105 4.90 -12.19 -1.74
C ASN A 105 6.27 -11.52 -1.73
N CYS A 106 6.27 -10.22 -1.46
CA CYS A 106 7.49 -9.47 -1.24
C CYS A 106 7.25 -8.36 -0.24
N CYS A 107 8.34 -7.93 0.40
CA CYS A 107 8.34 -6.82 1.34
C CYS A 107 9.53 -5.94 1.04
N PHE A 108 9.31 -4.64 0.86
CA PHE A 108 10.38 -3.68 0.64
C PHE A 108 9.93 -2.29 1.08
N PHE A 109 10.86 -1.34 1.07
CA PHE A 109 10.58 0.02 1.51
C PHE A 109 10.58 0.99 0.35
N VAL A 110 9.59 1.88 0.35
CA VAL A 110 9.49 3.04 -0.55
C VAL A 110 9.78 4.28 0.29
N GLU A 111 10.67 5.14 -0.18
CA GLU A 111 11.04 6.36 0.54
C GLU A 111 10.41 7.59 -0.10
N THR A 112 9.91 8.51 0.74
CA THR A 112 9.36 9.77 0.30
C THR A 112 9.68 10.87 1.32
N GLU A 113 9.18 12.08 1.09
CA GLU A 113 9.42 13.23 1.95
C GLU A 113 8.12 14.00 2.15
N TYR A 114 8.02 14.74 3.27
CA TYR A 114 6.91 15.67 3.47
C TYR A 114 6.89 16.71 2.37
N GLY A 115 5.68 16.99 1.87
CA GLY A 115 5.49 18.02 0.85
C GLY A 115 5.70 17.57 -0.59
N LEU A 116 5.91 16.28 -0.81
CA LEU A 116 6.06 15.72 -2.16
C LEU A 116 4.86 14.90 -2.59
#